data_d08769482a66db110fa5fe5b0bd06ce6
#
_entry.id   d08769482a66db110fa5fe5b0bd06ce6
#
_cell.length_a   1.000
_cell.length_b   1.000
_cell.length_c   1.000
_cell.angle_alpha   90.00
_cell.angle_beta   90.00
_cell.angle_gamma   90.00
#
_symmetry.space_group_name_H-M   'P 1'
#
loop_
_entity.id
_entity.type
_entity.pdbx_description
1 polymer ?
#
loop_
_entity_poly.entity_id
_entity_poly.type
_entity_poly.pdbx_seq_one_letter_code
_entity_poly.pdbx_strand_id
1 'polypeptide(L)'
;GITMIMSTHYMEEADVLCDRIAIIDSGKIVAIDTPENLKKSVGKDTIEFSLSEAVNDSQKQSLINDFLDENIEYQVDKVLISVDDGEVSLLPTLKKIIDIDLKVIGTKVRIPTLDDVYLKYTGKRLEEEG
;
A
#
# COMPACT_ATOMS: atom_id res chain seq x y z
N GLY A 1 15.23 18.53 -14.53
CA GLY A 1 14.21 18.02 -13.66
C GLY A 1 12.94 18.80 -13.72
N ILE A 2 11.82 18.11 -13.53
CA ILE A 2 10.49 18.70 -13.53
C ILE A 2 9.92 18.62 -12.12
N THR A 3 9.45 19.75 -11.58
CA THR A 3 8.74 19.81 -10.32
C THR A 3 7.30 20.18 -10.63
N MET A 4 6.35 19.40 -10.10
CA MET A 4 4.94 19.65 -10.30
C MET A 4 4.24 19.90 -8.98
N ILE A 5 3.28 20.83 -8.99
CA ILE A 5 2.44 21.15 -7.84
C ILE A 5 1.22 20.24 -7.88
N MET A 6 1.00 19.51 -6.79
CA MET A 6 -0.08 18.53 -6.68
C MET A 6 -1.34 19.19 -6.15
N SER A 7 -2.24 19.54 -7.04
CA SER A 7 -3.56 20.08 -6.67
C SER A 7 -4.65 19.61 -7.63
N THR A 8 -4.37 18.59 -8.46
CA THR A 8 -5.27 18.15 -9.51
C THR A 8 -5.44 16.62 -9.49
N HIS A 9 -6.27 16.12 -10.42
CA HIS A 9 -6.53 14.70 -10.60
C HIS A 9 -5.49 13.96 -11.46
N TYR A 10 -4.39 14.62 -11.83
CA TYR A 10 -3.38 14.04 -12.72
C TYR A 10 -2.23 13.40 -11.94
N MET A 11 -2.57 12.72 -10.85
CA MET A 11 -1.58 12.09 -9.96
C MET A 11 -0.73 11.03 -10.64
N GLU A 12 -1.34 10.19 -11.47
CA GLU A 12 -0.62 9.11 -12.14
C GLU A 12 0.38 9.66 -13.15
N GLU A 13 0.02 10.72 -13.87
CA GLU A 13 0.92 11.39 -14.79
C GLU A 13 2.09 12.03 -14.05
N ALA A 14 1.82 12.66 -12.91
CA ALA A 14 2.86 13.27 -12.09
C ALA A 14 3.86 12.22 -11.58
N ASP A 15 3.37 11.03 -11.22
CA ASP A 15 4.23 9.93 -10.75
C ASP A 15 5.24 9.49 -11.82
N VAL A 16 4.84 9.52 -13.09
CA VAL A 16 5.68 9.07 -14.20
C VAL A 16 6.57 10.20 -14.73
N LEU A 17 6.04 11.41 -14.81
CA LEU A 17 6.68 12.51 -15.53
C LEU A 17 7.51 13.46 -14.67
N CYS A 18 7.26 13.48 -13.37
CA CYS A 18 7.89 14.48 -12.49
C CYS A 18 9.06 13.90 -11.70
N ASP A 19 10.14 14.67 -11.61
CA ASP A 19 11.28 14.32 -10.76
C ASP A 19 10.97 14.63 -9.30
N ARG A 20 10.22 15.70 -9.04
CA ARG A 20 9.83 16.12 -7.70
C ARG A 20 8.41 16.63 -7.71
N ILE A 21 7.72 16.43 -6.60
CA ILE A 21 6.33 16.82 -6.42
C ILE A 21 6.20 17.66 -5.15
N ALA A 22 5.52 18.79 -5.25
CA ALA A 22 5.16 19.60 -4.09
C ALA A 22 3.66 19.43 -3.83
N ILE A 23 3.31 19.12 -2.58
CA ILE A 23 1.92 19.02 -2.15
C ILE A 23 1.54 20.30 -1.43
N ILE A 24 0.47 20.95 -1.88
CA ILE A 24 0.02 22.23 -1.34
C ILE A 24 -1.35 22.03 -0.70
N ASP A 25 -1.48 22.55 0.52
CA ASP A 25 -2.75 22.59 1.24
C ASP A 25 -2.90 23.98 1.89
N SER A 26 -4.05 24.60 1.64
CA SER A 26 -4.37 25.94 2.20
C SER A 26 -3.29 27.00 1.86
N GLY A 27 -2.76 26.94 0.64
CA GLY A 27 -1.78 27.90 0.16
C GLY A 27 -0.35 27.66 0.65
N LYS A 28 -0.11 26.56 1.34
CA LYS A 28 1.21 26.23 1.89
C LYS A 28 1.71 24.89 1.34
N ILE A 29 3.02 24.82 1.11
CA ILE A 29 3.65 23.56 0.74
C ILE A 29 3.79 22.72 2.00
N VAL A 30 3.12 21.55 2.02
CA VAL A 30 3.15 20.63 3.16
C VAL A 30 4.14 19.49 2.97
N ALA A 31 4.53 19.20 1.73
CA ALA A 31 5.55 18.21 1.42
C ALA A 31 6.14 18.49 0.04
N ILE A 32 7.42 18.20 -0.12
CA ILE A 32 8.08 18.25 -1.43
C ILE A 32 9.17 17.17 -1.46
N ASP A 33 9.08 16.26 -2.42
CA ASP A 33 10.06 15.19 -2.60
C ASP A 33 9.82 14.49 -3.93
N THR A 34 10.60 13.43 -4.19
CA THR A 34 10.37 12.58 -5.36
C THR A 34 9.08 11.77 -5.17
N PRO A 35 8.41 11.37 -6.26
CA PRO A 35 7.23 10.51 -6.13
C PRO A 35 7.48 9.25 -5.32
N GLU A 36 8.64 8.60 -5.52
CA GLU A 36 8.99 7.39 -4.78
C GLU A 36 9.07 7.62 -3.28
N ASN A 37 9.78 8.68 -2.86
CA ASN A 37 9.95 8.99 -1.45
C ASN A 37 8.62 9.37 -0.81
N LEU A 38 7.78 10.12 -1.50
CA LEU A 38 6.46 10.47 -1.00
C LEU A 38 5.59 9.24 -0.79
N LYS A 39 5.59 8.30 -1.75
CA LYS A 39 4.83 7.07 -1.62
C LYS A 39 5.32 6.20 -0.46
N LYS A 40 6.64 6.09 -0.27
CA LYS A 40 7.21 5.36 0.86
C LYS A 40 6.86 5.97 2.21
N SER A 41 6.66 7.29 2.26
CA SER A 41 6.31 7.97 3.51
C SER A 41 4.89 7.62 3.99
N VAL A 42 4.01 7.14 3.11
CA VAL A 42 2.65 6.75 3.49
C VAL A 42 2.64 5.43 4.24
N GLY A 43 3.47 4.48 3.85
CA GLY A 43 3.50 3.17 4.47
C GLY A 43 4.11 2.12 3.57
N LYS A 44 3.95 0.88 3.98
CA LYS A 44 4.48 -0.27 3.26
C LYS A 44 3.53 -0.72 2.16
N ASP A 45 4.05 -1.50 1.22
CA ASP A 45 3.22 -2.23 0.27
C ASP A 45 2.38 -3.26 1.02
N THR A 46 1.24 -3.63 0.45
CA THR A 46 0.35 -4.63 1.05
C THR A 46 0.08 -5.72 0.04
N ILE A 47 0.25 -6.99 0.46
CA ILE A 47 -0.12 -8.14 -0.35
C ILE A 47 -1.47 -8.65 0.16
N GLU A 48 -2.46 -8.69 -0.71
CA GLU A 48 -3.78 -9.19 -0.39
C GLU A 48 -3.94 -10.60 -0.95
N PHE A 49 -4.30 -11.55 -0.08
CA PHE A 49 -4.57 -12.92 -0.48
C PHE A 49 -6.05 -13.19 -0.31
N SER A 50 -6.73 -13.52 -1.40
CA SER A 50 -8.14 -13.94 -1.35
C SER A 50 -8.19 -15.44 -1.07
N LEU A 51 -9.04 -15.84 -0.14
CA LEU A 51 -9.10 -17.21 0.37
C LEU A 51 -10.48 -17.82 0.14
N SER A 52 -10.51 -19.12 -0.13
CA SER A 52 -11.79 -19.84 -0.23
C SER A 52 -12.38 -20.19 1.12
N GLU A 53 -11.56 -20.19 2.18
CA GLU A 53 -11.96 -20.46 3.55
C GLU A 53 -11.33 -19.44 4.48
N ALA A 54 -12.03 -19.10 5.57
CA ALA A 54 -11.52 -18.15 6.55
C ALA A 54 -10.28 -18.73 7.26
N VAL A 55 -9.40 -17.83 7.71
CA VAL A 55 -8.19 -18.22 8.46
C VAL A 55 -8.62 -18.73 9.84
N ASN A 56 -8.17 -19.93 10.22
CA ASN A 56 -8.44 -20.48 11.54
C ASN A 56 -7.37 -20.05 12.55
N ASP A 57 -7.59 -20.36 13.84
CA ASP A 57 -6.70 -19.94 14.91
C ASP A 57 -5.29 -20.53 14.80
N SER A 58 -5.18 -21.78 14.36
CA SER A 58 -3.90 -22.43 14.15
C SER A 58 -3.09 -21.74 13.04
N GLN A 59 -3.77 -21.38 11.96
CA GLN A 59 -3.15 -20.66 10.85
C GLN A 59 -2.72 -19.25 11.27
N LYS A 60 -3.53 -18.57 12.07
CA LYS A 60 -3.17 -17.25 12.62
C LYS A 60 -1.91 -17.31 13.46
N GLN A 61 -1.77 -18.35 14.29
CA GLN A 61 -0.55 -18.55 15.08
C GLN A 61 0.68 -18.76 14.20
N SER A 62 0.54 -19.53 13.13
CA SER A 62 1.62 -19.74 12.17
C SER A 62 2.03 -18.44 11.46
N LEU A 63 1.07 -17.62 11.11
CA LEU A 63 1.34 -16.32 10.48
C LEU A 63 2.10 -15.37 11.41
N ILE A 64 1.75 -15.35 12.68
CA ILE A 64 2.43 -14.51 13.68
C ILE A 64 3.88 -14.91 13.85
N ASN A 65 4.20 -16.20 13.69
CA ASN A 65 5.58 -16.68 13.78
C ASN A 65 6.45 -16.20 12.61
N ASP A 66 5.85 -16.00 11.44
CA ASP A 66 6.57 -15.58 10.24
C ASP A 66 6.51 -14.07 9.99
N PHE A 67 5.45 -13.41 10.47
CA PHE A 67 5.20 -11.98 10.25
C PHE A 67 4.81 -11.32 11.56
N LEU A 68 5.10 -10.03 11.70
CA LEU A 68 4.64 -9.27 12.85
C LEU A 68 3.11 -9.14 12.80
N ASP A 69 2.46 -9.31 13.93
CA ASP A 69 1.00 -9.22 14.03
C ASP A 69 0.47 -7.88 13.53
N GLU A 70 1.19 -6.80 13.79
CA GLU A 70 0.82 -5.45 13.33
C GLU A 70 0.81 -5.30 11.81
N ASN A 71 1.49 -6.19 11.09
CA ASN A 71 1.56 -6.19 9.64
C ASN A 71 0.50 -7.08 8.99
N ILE A 72 -0.35 -7.72 9.77
CA ILE A 72 -1.34 -8.66 9.28
C ILE A 72 -2.74 -8.14 9.57
N GLU A 73 -3.59 -8.09 8.55
CA GLU A 73 -5.00 -7.77 8.71
C GLU A 73 -5.84 -8.95 8.23
N TYR A 74 -6.80 -9.38 9.03
CA TYR A 74 -7.68 -10.49 8.70
C TYR A 74 -9.06 -9.98 8.32
N GLN A 75 -9.57 -10.46 7.19
CA GLN A 75 -10.94 -10.23 6.78
C GLN A 75 -11.61 -11.60 6.62
N VAL A 76 -12.92 -11.62 6.38
CA VAL A 76 -13.69 -12.87 6.32
C VAL A 76 -13.11 -13.86 5.31
N ASP A 77 -12.75 -13.36 4.13
CA ASP A 77 -12.26 -14.18 3.02
C ASP A 77 -10.90 -13.73 2.50
N LYS A 78 -10.19 -12.92 3.26
CA LYS A 78 -8.91 -12.36 2.84
C LYS A 78 -7.95 -12.23 4.01
N VAL A 79 -6.66 -12.27 3.68
CA VAL A 79 -5.61 -11.85 4.61
C VAL A 79 -4.72 -10.85 3.88
N LEU A 80 -4.40 -9.75 4.56
CA LEU A 80 -3.55 -8.69 4.02
C LEU A 80 -2.27 -8.61 4.85
N ILE A 81 -1.13 -8.61 4.16
CA ILE A 81 0.17 -8.59 4.83
C ILE A 81 0.97 -7.40 4.31
N SER A 82 1.43 -6.55 5.21
CA SER A 82 2.27 -5.40 4.88
C SER A 82 3.72 -5.82 4.78
N VAL A 83 4.38 -5.46 3.68
CA VAL A 83 5.77 -5.80 3.39
C VAL A 83 6.50 -4.58 2.82
N ASP A 84 7.83 -4.58 2.90
CA ASP A 84 8.62 -3.44 2.41
C ASP A 84 8.57 -3.31 0.90
N ASP A 85 8.61 -4.43 0.17
CA ASP A 85 8.50 -4.44 -1.29
C ASP A 85 7.58 -5.59 -1.70
N GLY A 86 6.38 -5.21 -2.16
CA GLY A 86 5.35 -6.18 -2.49
C GLY A 86 5.70 -7.09 -3.67
N GLU A 87 6.37 -6.55 -4.67
CA GLU A 87 6.73 -7.35 -5.85
C GLU A 87 7.79 -8.40 -5.52
N VAL A 88 8.82 -8.01 -4.77
CA VAL A 88 9.89 -8.91 -4.37
C VAL A 88 9.41 -9.93 -3.35
N SER A 89 8.53 -9.51 -2.44
CA SER A 89 8.06 -10.34 -1.34
C SER A 89 6.90 -11.27 -1.73
N LEU A 90 6.27 -11.08 -2.88
CA LEU A 90 5.07 -11.82 -3.26
C LEU A 90 5.27 -13.33 -3.25
N LEU A 91 6.27 -13.85 -3.98
CA LEU A 91 6.49 -15.29 -4.06
C LEU A 91 6.92 -15.90 -2.73
N PRO A 92 7.89 -15.34 -2.00
CA PRO A 92 8.24 -15.89 -0.68
C PRO A 92 7.07 -15.89 0.30
N THR A 93 6.26 -14.82 0.30
CA THR A 93 5.11 -14.72 1.18
C THR A 93 4.02 -15.71 0.79
N LEU A 94 3.74 -15.84 -0.50
CA LEU A 94 2.76 -16.81 -1.00
C LEU A 94 3.15 -18.23 -0.62
N LYS A 95 4.45 -18.57 -0.72
CA LYS A 95 4.93 -19.89 -0.34
C LYS A 95 4.67 -20.18 1.14
N LYS A 96 4.94 -19.22 2.01
CA LYS A 96 4.67 -19.37 3.45
C LYS A 96 3.18 -19.56 3.73
N ILE A 97 2.33 -18.83 3.03
CA ILE A 97 0.88 -18.91 3.18
C ILE A 97 0.36 -20.28 2.73
N ILE A 98 0.86 -20.79 1.63
CA ILE A 98 0.48 -22.12 1.15
C ILE A 98 0.99 -23.22 2.10
N ASP A 99 2.18 -23.07 2.66
CA ASP A 99 2.78 -24.06 3.56
C ASP A 99 1.95 -24.24 4.86
N ILE A 100 1.15 -23.26 5.24
CA ILE A 100 0.27 -23.37 6.41
C ILE A 100 -1.17 -23.76 6.05
N ASP A 101 -1.37 -24.28 4.84
CA ASP A 101 -2.65 -24.80 4.35
C ASP A 101 -3.73 -23.74 4.12
N LEU A 102 -3.36 -22.49 3.92
CA LEU A 102 -4.31 -21.48 3.50
C LEU A 102 -4.67 -21.70 2.02
N LYS A 103 -5.96 -21.65 1.72
CA LYS A 103 -6.46 -21.92 0.39
C LYS A 103 -6.60 -20.64 -0.42
N VAL A 104 -5.49 -20.22 -1.02
CA VAL A 104 -5.42 -18.97 -1.78
C VAL A 104 -6.08 -19.16 -3.15
N ILE A 105 -7.03 -18.29 -3.47
CA ILE A 105 -7.71 -18.27 -4.77
C ILE A 105 -7.36 -17.05 -5.59
N GLY A 106 -6.63 -16.09 -5.02
CA GLY A 106 -6.18 -14.91 -5.76
C GLY A 106 -5.18 -14.14 -4.94
N THR A 107 -4.35 -13.34 -5.63
CA THR A 107 -3.38 -12.47 -4.98
C THR A 107 -3.43 -11.09 -5.63
N LYS A 108 -3.17 -10.05 -4.83
CA LYS A 108 -3.09 -8.68 -5.31
C LYS A 108 -2.05 -7.92 -4.51
N VAL A 109 -1.18 -7.18 -5.19
CA VAL A 109 -0.20 -6.31 -4.54
C VAL A 109 -0.72 -4.88 -4.64
N ARG A 110 -0.80 -4.21 -3.49
CA ARG A 110 -1.18 -2.80 -3.41
C ARG A 110 0.03 -1.99 -3.02
N ILE A 111 0.35 -1.01 -3.84
CA ILE A 111 1.45 -0.08 -3.60
C ILE A 111 0.84 1.28 -3.29
N PRO A 112 1.35 2.02 -2.27
CA PRO A 112 0.84 3.37 -2.01
C PRO A 112 0.89 4.23 -3.27
N THR A 113 -0.13 5.05 -3.46
CA THR A 113 -0.26 5.93 -4.62
C THR A 113 -0.09 7.38 -4.19
N LEU A 114 0.03 8.28 -5.17
CA LEU A 114 0.07 9.71 -4.88
C LEU A 114 -1.25 10.22 -4.29
N ASP A 115 -2.38 9.57 -4.60
CA ASP A 115 -3.65 9.86 -3.92
C ASP A 115 -3.54 9.59 -2.42
N ASP A 116 -2.90 8.49 -2.03
CA ASP A 116 -2.66 8.16 -0.63
C ASP A 116 -1.74 9.18 0.04
N VAL A 117 -0.73 9.65 -0.69
CA VAL A 117 0.19 10.69 -0.21
C VAL A 117 -0.59 11.98 0.05
N TYR A 118 -1.41 12.39 -0.90
CA TYR A 118 -2.22 13.60 -0.76
C TYR A 118 -3.14 13.52 0.46
N LEU A 119 -3.81 12.39 0.62
CA LEU A 119 -4.70 12.16 1.77
C LEU A 119 -3.92 12.25 3.10
N LYS A 120 -2.73 11.66 3.16
CA LYS A 120 -1.91 11.69 4.37
C LYS A 120 -1.53 13.11 4.79
N TYR A 121 -1.10 13.94 3.84
CA TYR A 121 -0.58 15.27 4.15
C TYR A 121 -1.65 16.34 4.27
N THR A 122 -2.81 16.16 3.65
CA THR A 122 -3.87 17.17 3.66
C THR A 122 -5.10 16.73 4.45
N GLY A 123 -5.27 15.43 4.67
CA GLY A 123 -6.50 14.88 5.26
C GLY A 123 -7.70 14.90 4.34
N LYS A 124 -7.48 15.16 3.05
CA LYS A 124 -8.55 15.27 2.06
C LYS A 124 -8.35 14.28 0.92
N ARG A 125 -9.45 13.76 0.39
CA ARG A 125 -9.40 12.92 -0.80
C ARG A 125 -9.63 13.79 -2.02
N LEU A 126 -8.87 13.53 -3.09
CA LEU A 126 -9.01 14.28 -4.34
C LEU A 126 -10.42 14.19 -4.93
N GLU A 127 -11.05 13.03 -4.81
CA GLU A 127 -12.39 12.80 -5.33
C GLU A 127 -13.44 13.70 -4.68
N GLU A 128 -13.21 14.14 -3.46
CA GLU A 128 -14.11 15.01 -2.71
C GLU A 128 -14.01 16.47 -3.11
N GLU A 129 -12.97 16.83 -3.83
CA GLU A 129 -12.72 18.20 -4.28
C GLU A 129 -13.27 18.47 -5.69
N GLY A 130 -13.66 17.41 -6.37
CA GLY A 130 -14.13 17.48 -7.76
C GLY A 130 -15.47 18.13 -7.97
#